data_aaaaaa9fc20a4df814201e460c8b87e6
#
_entry.id   aaaaaa9fc20a4df814201e460c8b87e6
#
_cell.length_a   1.000
_cell.length_b   1.000
_cell.length_c   1.000
_cell.angle_alpha   90.00
_cell.angle_beta   90.00
_cell.angle_gamma   90.00
#
_symmetry.space_group_name_H-M   'P 1'
#
loop_
_entity.id
_entity.type
_entity.pdbx_description
1 polymer ?
#
loop_
_entity_poly.entity_id
_entity_poly.type
_entity_poly.pdbx_seq_one_letter_code
_entity_poly.pdbx_strand_id
1 'polypeptide(L)'
;MRVLEVGIDGTDRDINAGRYGEAPAGEKALILGHESLGEVIEPAGNFKTGDLVVATVRRPCPERCPPCREKTYDFCSSGNYEERGIRRRNGYLADCYAEDPEFLIPIPKALRHIAVLLEPMSIVEKAFRQVAKIQERMPWKPQRVLITGAGGVGTLGACVARLRGFETVVYSRSASRGTGHEIRKQLGVTDFDAQEHKLADAIASGAPDIVIEATGSGAFGWQAAEIVGVNGVVCLLSVTGGKEHIDIASDELNDNMVLGNKLMFGSVNSHRSDFEQGVKDFAEMTRRWPGALERFITRRLRLKDIRSALERPKGDLKTVVELVST
;
A
#
# COMPACT_ATOMS: atom_id res chain seq x y z
N MET A 1 -11.07 -0.31 21.46
CA MET A 1 -9.84 0.45 21.17
C MET A 1 -10.15 1.92 21.10
N ARG A 2 -9.30 2.77 21.69
CA ARG A 2 -9.30 4.21 21.45
C ARG A 2 -8.49 4.48 20.20
N VAL A 3 -8.99 5.32 19.30
CA VAL A 3 -8.23 5.71 18.11
C VAL A 3 -7.26 6.84 18.47
N LEU A 4 -6.00 6.69 18.11
CA LEU A 4 -4.96 7.71 18.29
C LEU A 4 -4.73 8.51 17.03
N GLU A 5 -4.55 7.82 15.91
CA GLU A 5 -4.20 8.38 14.62
C GLU A 5 -4.89 7.61 13.49
N VAL A 6 -5.29 8.33 12.43
CA VAL A 6 -5.82 7.74 11.19
C VAL A 6 -5.09 8.34 9.99
N GLY A 7 -4.52 7.50 9.15
CA GLY A 7 -3.97 7.89 7.86
C GLY A 7 -5.09 8.17 6.84
N ILE A 8 -4.85 9.14 5.98
CA ILE A 8 -5.76 9.51 4.88
C ILE A 8 -5.06 9.24 3.55
N ASP A 9 -5.75 8.55 2.66
CA ASP A 9 -5.22 8.18 1.36
C ASP A 9 -6.13 8.55 0.17
N GLY A 10 -5.86 7.95 -1.00
CA GLY A 10 -6.66 8.12 -2.21
C GLY A 10 -8.06 7.53 -2.09
N THR A 11 -8.21 6.40 -1.41
CA THR A 11 -9.48 5.70 -1.20
C THR A 11 -10.47 6.55 -0.40
N ASP A 12 -10.00 7.19 0.69
CA ASP A 12 -10.85 8.10 1.49
C ASP A 12 -11.34 9.28 0.66
N ARG A 13 -10.48 9.82 -0.21
CA ARG A 13 -10.83 10.92 -1.12
C ARG A 13 -11.85 10.50 -2.17
N ASP A 14 -11.71 9.30 -2.72
CA ASP A 14 -12.63 8.74 -3.71
C ASP A 14 -14.00 8.43 -3.10
N ILE A 15 -14.04 7.93 -1.87
CA ILE A 15 -15.28 7.70 -1.13
C ILE A 15 -15.96 9.04 -0.82
N ASN A 16 -15.21 10.03 -0.32
CA ASN A 16 -15.75 11.37 -0.03
C ASN A 16 -16.29 12.06 -1.30
N ALA A 17 -15.74 11.76 -2.46
CA ALA A 17 -16.21 12.25 -3.75
C ALA A 17 -17.35 11.41 -4.37
N GLY A 18 -17.83 10.38 -3.68
CA GLY A 18 -18.91 9.49 -4.16
C GLY A 18 -18.51 8.58 -5.34
N ARG A 19 -17.21 8.36 -5.56
CA ARG A 19 -16.72 7.49 -6.64
C ARG A 19 -16.52 6.04 -6.22
N TYR A 20 -16.45 5.80 -4.93
CA TYR A 20 -16.15 4.49 -4.34
C TYR A 20 -16.84 4.35 -2.99
N GLY A 21 -16.78 3.15 -2.39
CA GLY A 21 -17.25 2.88 -1.04
C GLY A 21 -18.75 2.55 -0.94
N GLU A 22 -19.12 1.96 0.21
CA GLU A 22 -20.50 1.55 0.50
C GLU A 22 -20.74 1.68 2.02
N ALA A 23 -21.80 2.37 2.43
CA ALA A 23 -22.19 2.49 3.85
C ALA A 23 -22.66 1.15 4.42
N PRO A 24 -22.60 0.94 5.76
CA PRO A 24 -23.22 -0.21 6.41
C PRO A 24 -24.72 -0.31 6.13
N ALA A 25 -25.24 -1.53 6.17
CA ALA A 25 -26.66 -1.77 5.92
C ALA A 25 -27.55 -0.95 6.90
N GLY A 26 -28.48 -0.19 6.36
CA GLY A 26 -29.38 0.69 7.13
C GLY A 26 -28.78 2.04 7.52
N GLU A 27 -27.51 2.31 7.24
CA GLU A 27 -26.90 3.62 7.46
C GLU A 27 -26.88 4.47 6.18
N LYS A 28 -26.96 5.80 6.34
CA LYS A 28 -26.94 6.76 5.22
C LYS A 28 -25.52 7.27 4.92
N ALA A 29 -24.57 7.00 5.78
CA ALA A 29 -23.19 7.49 5.69
C ALA A 29 -22.21 6.42 6.16
N LEU A 30 -20.97 6.53 5.68
CA LEU A 30 -19.85 5.70 6.08
C LEU A 30 -18.86 6.57 6.86
N ILE A 31 -18.45 6.11 8.05
CA ILE A 31 -17.29 6.69 8.73
C ILE A 31 -16.05 6.26 7.97
N LEU A 32 -15.24 7.22 7.51
CA LEU A 32 -14.02 6.99 6.74
C LEU A 32 -12.86 6.50 7.61
N GLY A 33 -11.74 6.23 6.96
CA GLY A 33 -10.45 5.87 7.55
C GLY A 33 -10.28 4.37 7.73
N HIS A 34 -9.29 3.83 7.07
CA HIS A 34 -8.96 2.40 7.13
C HIS A 34 -7.52 2.14 7.61
N GLU A 35 -6.71 3.19 7.73
CA GLU A 35 -5.34 3.16 8.24
C GLU A 35 -5.34 3.70 9.68
N SER A 36 -5.32 2.86 10.70
CA SER A 36 -5.46 3.31 12.09
C SER A 36 -4.28 2.89 12.97
N LEU A 37 -3.92 3.79 13.90
CA LEU A 37 -3.21 3.43 15.12
C LEU A 37 -4.17 3.61 16.29
N GLY A 38 -4.35 2.58 17.10
CA GLY A 38 -5.21 2.60 18.27
C GLY A 38 -4.51 2.11 19.53
N GLU A 39 -5.14 2.38 20.66
CA GLU A 39 -4.76 1.89 21.98
C GLU A 39 -5.88 1.02 22.56
N VAL A 40 -5.53 -0.12 23.11
CA VAL A 40 -6.48 -1.00 23.77
C VAL A 40 -6.96 -0.38 25.08
N ILE A 41 -8.26 -0.16 25.23
CA ILE A 41 -8.87 0.37 26.47
C ILE A 41 -9.57 -0.73 27.27
N GLU A 42 -10.07 -1.76 26.62
CA GLU A 42 -10.66 -2.95 27.23
C GLU A 42 -9.86 -4.17 26.79
N PRO A 43 -9.31 -4.96 27.73
CA PRO A 43 -8.51 -6.15 27.39
C PRO A 43 -9.34 -7.20 26.65
N ALA A 44 -8.72 -7.83 25.64
CA ALA A 44 -9.35 -8.94 24.91
C ALA A 44 -8.28 -9.87 24.32
N GLY A 45 -8.48 -11.18 24.44
CA GLY A 45 -7.49 -12.16 24.01
C GLY A 45 -6.15 -11.96 24.73
N ASN A 46 -5.07 -11.78 23.97
CA ASN A 46 -3.73 -11.55 24.51
C ASN A 46 -3.39 -10.04 24.70
N PHE A 47 -4.32 -9.14 24.38
CA PHE A 47 -4.12 -7.71 24.48
C PHE A 47 -4.51 -7.17 25.86
N LYS A 48 -3.70 -6.24 26.36
CA LYS A 48 -3.89 -5.55 27.65
C LYS A 48 -4.19 -4.07 27.42
N THR A 49 -4.84 -3.43 28.37
CA THR A 49 -5.03 -1.98 28.36
C THR A 49 -3.70 -1.26 28.21
N GLY A 50 -3.62 -0.30 27.28
CA GLY A 50 -2.42 0.44 26.94
C GLY A 50 -1.56 -0.18 25.84
N ASP A 51 -1.91 -1.37 25.34
CA ASP A 51 -1.24 -1.94 24.17
C ASP A 51 -1.60 -1.14 22.90
N LEU A 52 -0.58 -0.86 22.09
CA LEU A 52 -0.75 -0.22 20.79
C LEU A 52 -1.09 -1.26 19.72
N VAL A 53 -2.05 -0.95 18.87
CA VAL A 53 -2.53 -1.85 17.84
C VAL A 53 -2.82 -1.13 16.51
N VAL A 54 -2.60 -1.84 15.41
CA VAL A 54 -3.14 -1.52 14.09
C VAL A 54 -4.12 -2.61 13.73
N ALA A 55 -5.29 -2.26 13.20
CA ALA A 55 -6.26 -3.25 12.77
C ALA A 55 -6.14 -3.52 11.27
N THR A 56 -6.30 -4.78 10.86
CA THR A 56 -6.44 -5.14 9.45
C THR A 56 -7.75 -4.58 8.88
N VAL A 57 -7.87 -4.48 7.56
CA VAL A 57 -8.98 -3.76 6.90
C VAL A 57 -10.15 -4.67 6.57
N ARG A 58 -9.91 -5.82 5.91
CA ARG A 58 -10.95 -6.69 5.39
C ARG A 58 -11.44 -7.72 6.41
N ARG A 59 -12.76 -7.97 6.40
CA ARG A 59 -13.42 -9.01 7.18
C ARG A 59 -13.93 -10.12 6.27
N PRO A 60 -14.06 -11.37 6.78
CA PRO A 60 -14.55 -12.48 5.98
C PRO A 60 -15.98 -12.24 5.50
N CYS A 61 -16.31 -12.80 4.35
CA CYS A 61 -17.69 -12.82 3.87
C CYS A 61 -18.58 -13.69 4.76
N PRO A 62 -19.88 -13.38 4.89
CA PRO A 62 -20.84 -14.20 5.65
C PRO A 62 -20.90 -15.65 5.19
N GLU A 63 -20.75 -15.89 3.89
CA GLU A 63 -20.79 -17.21 3.25
C GLU A 63 -19.58 -18.09 3.60
N ARG A 64 -18.54 -17.49 4.19
CA ARG A 64 -17.30 -18.21 4.50
C ARG A 64 -16.78 -18.97 3.29
N CYS A 65 -16.57 -18.27 2.16
CA CYS A 65 -15.99 -18.85 0.95
C CYS A 65 -14.63 -19.52 1.23
N PRO A 66 -14.10 -20.39 0.35
CA PRO A 66 -12.87 -21.15 0.64
C PRO A 66 -11.72 -20.29 1.16
N PRO A 67 -11.33 -19.17 0.53
CA PRO A 67 -10.29 -18.30 1.10
C PRO A 67 -10.64 -17.77 2.51
N CYS A 68 -11.90 -17.42 2.77
CA CYS A 68 -12.30 -16.90 4.07
C CYS A 68 -12.29 -17.99 5.17
N ARG A 69 -12.51 -19.25 4.84
CA ARG A 69 -12.32 -20.37 5.78
C ARG A 69 -10.86 -20.56 6.17
N GLU A 70 -9.97 -20.36 5.20
CA GLU A 70 -8.51 -20.44 5.40
C GLU A 70 -7.90 -19.13 5.94
N LYS A 71 -8.74 -18.18 6.38
CA LYS A 71 -8.33 -16.86 6.90
C LYS A 71 -7.54 -15.98 5.91
N THR A 72 -7.54 -16.30 4.62
CA THR A 72 -6.96 -15.49 3.55
C THR A 72 -8.02 -14.52 3.01
N TYR A 73 -8.49 -13.62 3.88
CA TYR A 73 -9.61 -12.71 3.59
C TYR A 73 -9.37 -11.78 2.42
N ASP A 74 -8.11 -11.45 2.20
CA ASP A 74 -7.63 -10.65 1.07
C ASP A 74 -7.87 -11.32 -0.31
N PHE A 75 -8.15 -12.62 -0.35
CA PHE A 75 -8.54 -13.39 -1.53
C PHE A 75 -10.01 -13.79 -1.55
N CYS A 76 -10.88 -13.13 -0.79
CA CYS A 76 -12.30 -13.46 -0.76
C CYS A 76 -12.89 -13.60 -2.17
N SER A 77 -13.41 -14.78 -2.50
CA SER A 77 -13.92 -15.10 -3.83
C SER A 77 -15.42 -14.82 -4.00
N SER A 78 -16.18 -14.60 -2.93
CA SER A 78 -17.61 -14.24 -3.02
C SER A 78 -17.82 -12.78 -3.39
N GLY A 79 -16.84 -11.90 -3.09
CA GLY A 79 -16.98 -10.46 -3.23
C GLY A 79 -17.89 -9.80 -2.17
N ASN A 80 -18.50 -10.59 -1.27
CA ASN A 80 -19.42 -10.09 -0.23
C ASN A 80 -18.71 -9.87 1.12
N TYR A 81 -17.50 -9.37 1.06
CA TYR A 81 -16.70 -8.99 2.23
C TYR A 81 -17.04 -7.57 2.72
N GLU A 82 -16.68 -7.29 3.96
CA GLU A 82 -16.68 -5.95 4.52
C GLU A 82 -15.24 -5.40 4.63
N GLU A 83 -15.11 -4.08 4.53
CA GLU A 83 -13.84 -3.37 4.73
C GLU A 83 -14.07 -2.14 5.60
N ARG A 84 -13.29 -2.04 6.66
CA ARG A 84 -13.31 -0.89 7.58
C ARG A 84 -13.05 0.41 6.82
N GLY A 85 -13.97 1.38 6.97
CA GLY A 85 -13.85 2.70 6.36
C GLY A 85 -14.00 2.75 4.84
N ILE A 86 -14.30 1.60 4.21
CA ILE A 86 -14.41 1.48 2.75
C ILE A 86 -15.74 0.87 2.35
N ARG A 87 -16.08 -0.29 2.87
CA ARG A 87 -17.24 -1.03 2.38
C ARG A 87 -17.99 -1.72 3.50
N ARG A 88 -19.26 -1.32 3.68
CA ARG A 88 -20.26 -1.92 4.59
C ARG A 88 -19.85 -1.98 6.05
N ARG A 89 -18.75 -1.35 6.44
CA ARG A 89 -18.26 -1.30 7.81
C ARG A 89 -17.62 0.04 8.10
N ASN A 90 -18.07 0.71 9.17
CA ASN A 90 -17.56 1.99 9.59
C ASN A 90 -16.06 1.95 9.90
N GLY A 91 -15.35 2.99 9.51
CA GLY A 91 -13.89 3.14 9.67
C GLY A 91 -13.46 3.67 11.03
N TYR A 92 -12.27 4.19 11.05
CA TYR A 92 -11.56 4.56 12.26
C TYR A 92 -11.57 6.06 12.57
N LEU A 93 -12.17 6.93 11.72
CA LEU A 93 -12.34 8.35 12.06
C LEU A 93 -13.44 8.53 13.11
N ALA A 94 -13.24 7.94 14.27
CA ALA A 94 -14.10 7.92 15.44
C ALA A 94 -13.24 7.86 16.71
N ASP A 95 -13.79 8.26 17.85
CA ASP A 95 -13.04 8.25 19.14
C ASP A 95 -12.61 6.82 19.54
N CYS A 96 -13.52 5.85 19.29
CA CYS A 96 -13.32 4.45 19.67
C CYS A 96 -13.93 3.50 18.65
N TYR A 97 -13.44 2.27 18.61
CA TYR A 97 -14.04 1.16 17.88
C TYR A 97 -13.90 -0.16 18.64
N ALA A 98 -14.80 -1.08 18.36
CA ALA A 98 -14.69 -2.47 18.80
C ALA A 98 -14.16 -3.36 17.69
N GLU A 99 -13.29 -4.30 18.02
CA GLU A 99 -12.72 -5.26 17.07
C GLU A 99 -12.37 -6.58 17.73
N ASP A 100 -12.47 -7.66 16.96
CA ASP A 100 -12.00 -8.97 17.38
C ASP A 100 -10.46 -9.00 17.42
N PRO A 101 -9.84 -9.57 18.46
CA PRO A 101 -8.37 -9.69 18.56
C PRO A 101 -7.69 -10.32 17.36
N GLU A 102 -8.36 -11.17 16.59
CA GLU A 102 -7.77 -11.77 15.40
C GLU A 102 -7.45 -10.75 14.29
N PHE A 103 -8.08 -9.57 14.31
CA PHE A 103 -7.82 -8.50 13.35
C PHE A 103 -6.86 -7.44 13.86
N LEU A 104 -6.33 -7.59 15.07
CA LEU A 104 -5.41 -6.64 15.68
C LEU A 104 -3.95 -7.10 15.55
N ILE A 105 -3.09 -6.18 15.17
CA ILE A 105 -1.64 -6.37 15.07
C ILE A 105 -0.99 -5.58 16.21
N PRO A 106 -0.24 -6.23 17.11
CA PRO A 106 0.44 -5.52 18.20
C PRO A 106 1.58 -4.67 17.65
N ILE A 107 1.70 -3.46 18.18
CA ILE A 107 2.73 -2.50 17.78
C ILE A 107 3.70 -2.28 18.94
N PRO A 108 5.01 -2.52 18.76
CA PRO A 108 6.03 -2.13 19.72
C PRO A 108 5.99 -0.62 19.99
N LYS A 109 6.09 -0.21 21.26
CA LYS A 109 6.04 1.22 21.64
C LYS A 109 7.07 2.08 20.90
N ALA A 110 8.24 1.51 20.59
CA ALA A 110 9.29 2.19 19.84
C ALA A 110 8.86 2.59 18.41
N LEU A 111 7.87 1.90 17.83
CA LEU A 111 7.35 2.16 16.47
C LEU A 111 6.08 3.03 16.48
N ARG A 112 5.61 3.50 17.64
CA ARG A 112 4.35 4.26 17.76
C ARG A 112 4.24 5.41 16.75
N HIS A 113 5.31 6.14 16.56
CA HIS A 113 5.34 7.39 15.77
C HIS A 113 5.21 7.17 14.24
N ILE A 114 5.36 5.93 13.79
CA ILE A 114 5.23 5.54 12.36
C ILE A 114 4.16 4.47 12.15
N ALA A 115 3.56 3.94 13.21
CA ALA A 115 2.69 2.77 13.16
C ALA A 115 1.45 2.95 12.28
N VAL A 116 0.95 4.18 12.12
CA VAL A 116 -0.18 4.49 11.22
C VAL A 116 0.16 4.20 9.74
N LEU A 117 1.45 4.08 9.38
CA LEU A 117 1.90 3.69 8.04
C LEU A 117 1.80 2.18 7.79
N LEU A 118 1.42 1.37 8.80
CA LEU A 118 1.48 -0.09 8.70
C LEU A 118 0.44 -0.64 7.72
N GLU A 119 -0.72 -0.01 7.59
CA GLU A 119 -1.70 -0.44 6.59
C GLU A 119 -1.13 -0.29 5.18
N PRO A 120 -0.72 0.91 4.69
CA PRO A 120 -0.15 1.02 3.33
C PRO A 120 1.16 0.23 3.17
N MET A 121 1.93 0.02 4.25
CA MET A 121 3.10 -0.87 4.24
C MET A 121 2.70 -2.31 3.94
N SER A 122 1.60 -2.80 4.52
CA SER A 122 1.11 -4.16 4.32
C SER A 122 0.72 -4.45 2.87
N ILE A 123 0.24 -3.44 2.13
CA ILE A 123 -0.08 -3.54 0.69
C ILE A 123 1.21 -3.86 -0.10
N VAL A 124 2.28 -3.18 0.23
CA VAL A 124 3.59 -3.39 -0.42
C VAL A 124 4.18 -4.75 -0.03
N GLU A 125 4.08 -5.12 1.25
CA GLU A 125 4.52 -6.43 1.74
C GLU A 125 3.82 -7.58 1.01
N LYS A 126 2.51 -7.46 0.83
CA LYS A 126 1.75 -8.42 0.03
C LYS A 126 2.25 -8.49 -1.41
N ALA A 127 2.50 -7.34 -2.05
CA ALA A 127 2.99 -7.32 -3.43
C ALA A 127 4.29 -8.14 -3.56
N PHE A 128 5.29 -7.88 -2.72
CA PHE A 128 6.55 -8.62 -2.76
C PHE A 128 6.40 -10.09 -2.36
N ARG A 129 5.56 -10.40 -1.36
CA ARG A 129 5.25 -11.79 -0.99
C ARG A 129 4.61 -12.56 -2.14
N GLN A 130 3.63 -11.95 -2.84
CA GLN A 130 2.98 -12.59 -3.99
C GLN A 130 3.94 -12.77 -5.16
N VAL A 131 4.76 -11.77 -5.48
CA VAL A 131 5.82 -11.89 -6.50
C VAL A 131 6.74 -13.08 -6.19
N ALA A 132 7.24 -13.18 -4.95
CA ALA A 132 8.12 -14.28 -4.55
C ALA A 132 7.40 -15.64 -4.68
N LYS A 133 6.16 -15.74 -4.17
CA LYS A 133 5.38 -16.99 -4.20
C LYS A 133 5.03 -17.45 -5.61
N ILE A 134 4.67 -16.54 -6.50
CA ILE A 134 4.39 -16.87 -7.91
C ILE A 134 5.64 -17.39 -8.61
N GLN A 135 6.81 -16.89 -8.27
CA GLN A 135 8.08 -17.26 -8.88
C GLN A 135 8.74 -18.50 -8.27
N GLU A 136 8.17 -19.10 -7.23
CA GLU A 136 8.55 -20.46 -6.76
C GLU A 136 8.44 -21.53 -7.85
N ARG A 137 7.76 -21.24 -8.97
CA ARG A 137 7.67 -22.12 -10.16
C ARG A 137 9.01 -22.41 -10.82
N MET A 138 10.08 -21.67 -10.53
CA MET A 138 11.40 -21.81 -11.15
C MET A 138 12.51 -21.27 -10.24
N PRO A 139 13.78 -21.69 -10.43
CA PRO A 139 14.92 -21.00 -9.83
C PRO A 139 14.98 -19.56 -10.32
N TRP A 140 14.85 -18.57 -9.40
CA TRP A 140 14.82 -17.17 -9.74
C TRP A 140 15.61 -16.34 -8.74
N LYS A 141 16.42 -15.43 -9.24
CA LYS A 141 17.26 -14.53 -8.43
C LYS A 141 17.13 -13.10 -8.93
N PRO A 142 16.03 -12.42 -8.59
CA PRO A 142 15.80 -11.05 -9.03
C PRO A 142 16.84 -10.11 -8.43
N GLN A 143 17.26 -9.11 -9.21
CA GLN A 143 18.24 -8.11 -8.82
C GLN A 143 17.65 -6.69 -8.88
N ARG A 144 16.76 -6.42 -9.85
CA ARG A 144 16.27 -5.09 -10.18
C ARG A 144 14.78 -4.96 -9.98
N VAL A 145 14.40 -3.87 -9.30
CA VAL A 145 13.01 -3.48 -9.09
C VAL A 145 12.77 -2.10 -9.67
N LEU A 146 11.79 -1.97 -10.54
CA LEU A 146 11.24 -0.71 -10.98
C LEU A 146 9.93 -0.44 -10.24
N ILE A 147 9.84 0.72 -9.61
CA ILE A 147 8.59 1.23 -9.03
C ILE A 147 8.08 2.33 -9.96
N THR A 148 6.89 2.21 -10.48
CA THR A 148 6.22 3.30 -11.19
C THR A 148 5.29 4.04 -10.23
N GLY A 149 5.53 5.35 -10.08
CA GLY A 149 4.83 6.19 -9.10
C GLY A 149 5.65 6.50 -7.83
N ALA A 150 5.74 7.78 -7.48
CA ALA A 150 6.52 8.31 -6.35
C ALA A 150 5.63 8.81 -5.19
N GLY A 151 4.37 8.36 -5.13
CA GLY A 151 3.45 8.62 -4.03
C GLY A 151 3.76 7.78 -2.79
N GLY A 152 2.83 7.77 -1.82
CA GLY A 152 2.98 7.03 -0.58
C GLY A 152 3.31 5.55 -0.79
N VAL A 153 2.44 4.81 -1.49
CA VAL A 153 2.64 3.38 -1.75
C VAL A 153 3.92 3.11 -2.55
N GLY A 154 4.19 3.89 -3.62
CA GLY A 154 5.41 3.69 -4.42
C GLY A 154 6.69 3.98 -3.63
N THR A 155 6.71 5.00 -2.77
CA THR A 155 7.87 5.29 -1.91
C THR A 155 8.08 4.20 -0.85
N LEU A 156 7.00 3.66 -0.23
CA LEU A 156 7.09 2.49 0.64
C LEU A 156 7.60 1.25 -0.13
N GLY A 157 7.13 1.07 -1.38
CA GLY A 157 7.63 0.02 -2.28
C GLY A 157 9.14 0.10 -2.50
N ALA A 158 9.65 1.31 -2.71
CA ALA A 158 11.08 1.54 -2.84
C ALA A 158 11.83 1.24 -1.53
N CYS A 159 11.26 1.58 -0.36
CA CYS A 159 11.82 1.24 0.94
C CYS A 159 11.96 -0.28 1.12
N VAL A 160 10.89 -1.03 0.85
CA VAL A 160 10.90 -2.50 0.96
C VAL A 160 11.87 -3.13 -0.05
N ALA A 161 11.89 -2.66 -1.30
CA ALA A 161 12.82 -3.15 -2.32
C ALA A 161 14.29 -2.96 -1.87
N ARG A 162 14.63 -1.78 -1.36
CA ARG A 162 15.98 -1.49 -0.85
C ARG A 162 16.32 -2.30 0.41
N LEU A 163 15.35 -2.50 1.31
CA LEU A 163 15.55 -3.32 2.50
C LEU A 163 15.91 -4.77 2.11
N ARG A 164 15.29 -5.29 1.07
CA ARG A 164 15.55 -6.64 0.52
C ARG A 164 16.79 -6.73 -0.36
N GLY A 165 17.50 -5.61 -0.56
CA GLY A 165 18.78 -5.58 -1.26
C GLY A 165 18.70 -5.38 -2.78
N PHE A 166 17.52 -5.12 -3.33
CA PHE A 166 17.37 -4.90 -4.77
C PHE A 166 17.99 -3.57 -5.24
N GLU A 167 18.56 -3.56 -6.42
CA GLU A 167 18.77 -2.34 -7.19
C GLU A 167 17.39 -1.76 -7.50
N THR A 168 17.13 -0.54 -7.05
CA THR A 168 15.77 0.02 -7.06
C THR A 168 15.75 1.34 -7.83
N VAL A 169 14.86 1.40 -8.81
CA VAL A 169 14.59 2.58 -9.62
C VAL A 169 13.15 3.01 -9.38
N VAL A 170 12.91 4.32 -9.27
CA VAL A 170 11.57 4.92 -9.24
C VAL A 170 11.39 5.81 -10.46
N TYR A 171 10.32 5.60 -11.21
CA TYR A 171 9.93 6.39 -12.36
C TYR A 171 8.58 7.07 -12.12
N SER A 172 8.55 8.40 -12.13
CA SER A 172 7.32 9.16 -11.89
C SER A 172 7.47 10.61 -12.35
N ARG A 173 6.36 11.30 -12.63
CA ARG A 173 6.30 12.72 -13.01
C ARG A 173 6.91 13.70 -11.99
N SER A 174 7.26 13.26 -10.81
CA SER A 174 7.84 14.09 -9.74
C SER A 174 8.82 13.29 -8.89
N ALA A 175 9.48 12.29 -9.47
CA ALA A 175 10.38 11.40 -8.73
C ALA A 175 11.53 12.16 -8.09
N SER A 176 12.11 13.14 -8.79
CA SER A 176 13.30 13.89 -8.36
C SER A 176 13.03 15.06 -7.40
N ARG A 177 11.85 15.15 -6.77
CA ARG A 177 11.45 16.33 -5.97
C ARG A 177 10.74 15.95 -4.67
N GLY A 178 10.90 16.82 -3.66
CA GLY A 178 10.17 16.80 -2.39
C GLY A 178 10.64 15.72 -1.42
N THR A 179 9.92 15.61 -0.30
CA THR A 179 10.28 14.73 0.81
C THR A 179 10.44 13.26 0.40
N GLY A 180 9.61 12.78 -0.54
CA GLY A 180 9.73 11.41 -1.06
C GLY A 180 11.06 11.16 -1.77
N HIS A 181 11.54 12.12 -2.57
CA HIS A 181 12.86 12.06 -3.19
C HIS A 181 13.97 12.00 -2.15
N GLU A 182 13.92 12.86 -1.12
CA GLU A 182 14.93 12.87 -0.07
C GLU A 182 15.00 11.55 0.71
N ILE A 183 13.83 10.94 0.98
CA ILE A 183 13.77 9.61 1.59
C ILE A 183 14.44 8.59 0.67
N ARG A 184 14.02 8.49 -0.58
CA ARG A 184 14.55 7.51 -1.54
C ARG A 184 16.03 7.69 -1.81
N LYS A 185 16.50 8.94 -1.88
CA LYS A 185 17.93 9.28 -1.99
C LYS A 185 18.74 8.75 -0.79
N GLN A 186 18.23 8.92 0.44
CA GLN A 186 18.86 8.36 1.64
C GLN A 186 18.97 6.83 1.58
N LEU A 187 18.03 6.15 0.92
CA LEU A 187 18.02 4.71 0.74
C LEU A 187 18.89 4.23 -0.42
N GLY A 188 19.46 5.13 -1.22
CA GLY A 188 20.23 4.80 -2.43
C GLY A 188 19.34 4.33 -3.58
N VAL A 189 18.12 4.86 -3.69
CA VAL A 189 17.21 4.64 -4.82
C VAL A 189 17.56 5.62 -5.95
N THR A 190 17.50 5.16 -7.19
CA THR A 190 17.66 6.01 -8.37
C THR A 190 16.28 6.52 -8.82
N ASP A 191 16.11 7.83 -8.88
CA ASP A 191 14.86 8.47 -9.31
C ASP A 191 14.98 8.98 -10.76
N PHE A 192 13.97 8.69 -11.59
CA PHE A 192 13.78 9.25 -12.92
C PHE A 192 12.48 10.05 -13.01
N ASP A 193 12.61 11.35 -13.28
CA ASP A 193 11.46 12.23 -13.50
C ASP A 193 10.94 12.03 -14.93
N ALA A 194 9.70 11.59 -15.07
CA ALA A 194 9.07 11.33 -16.35
C ALA A 194 8.79 12.61 -17.18
N GLN A 195 9.02 13.79 -16.63
CA GLN A 195 9.00 15.06 -17.37
C GLN A 195 10.32 15.33 -18.08
N GLU A 196 11.42 14.72 -17.62
CA GLU A 196 12.79 14.94 -18.10
C GLU A 196 13.36 13.70 -18.81
N HIS A 197 12.85 12.50 -18.47
CA HIS A 197 13.36 11.21 -18.93
C HIS A 197 12.25 10.34 -19.52
N LYS A 198 12.58 9.54 -20.52
CA LYS A 198 11.71 8.46 -21.02
C LYS A 198 11.79 7.24 -20.09
N LEU A 199 10.78 6.39 -20.12
CA LEU A 199 10.79 5.12 -19.37
C LEU A 199 11.98 4.22 -19.77
N ALA A 200 12.41 4.27 -21.04
CA ALA A 200 13.60 3.57 -21.53
C ALA A 200 14.88 3.98 -20.81
N ASP A 201 15.02 5.25 -20.40
CA ASP A 201 16.19 5.71 -19.66
C ASP A 201 16.27 5.09 -18.27
N ALA A 202 15.10 4.88 -17.62
CA ALA A 202 15.00 4.26 -16.31
C ALA A 202 15.39 2.77 -16.29
N ILE A 203 15.40 2.13 -17.46
CA ILE A 203 15.76 0.72 -17.62
C ILE A 203 17.03 0.53 -18.46
N ALA A 204 17.76 1.60 -18.77
CA ALA A 204 18.96 1.52 -19.60
C ALA A 204 20.08 0.64 -19.00
N SER A 205 20.13 0.52 -17.65
CA SER A 205 21.06 -0.37 -16.95
C SER A 205 20.65 -1.85 -17.03
N GLY A 206 19.48 -2.16 -17.55
CA GLY A 206 18.91 -3.49 -17.76
C GLY A 206 17.42 -3.55 -17.38
N ALA A 207 16.72 -4.48 -18.01
CA ALA A 207 15.30 -4.70 -17.74
C ALA A 207 15.04 -5.08 -16.28
N PRO A 208 13.97 -4.58 -15.64
CA PRO A 208 13.64 -4.93 -14.26
C PRO A 208 13.09 -6.37 -14.16
N ASP A 209 13.49 -7.08 -13.12
CA ASP A 209 12.92 -8.40 -12.79
C ASP A 209 11.51 -8.25 -12.17
N ILE A 210 11.30 -7.16 -11.45
CA ILE A 210 10.03 -6.85 -10.77
C ILE A 210 9.63 -5.42 -11.13
N VAL A 211 8.38 -5.24 -11.51
CA VAL A 211 7.75 -3.92 -11.62
C VAL A 211 6.59 -3.83 -10.66
N ILE A 212 6.60 -2.83 -9.79
CA ILE A 212 5.48 -2.47 -8.91
C ILE A 212 4.80 -1.23 -9.46
N GLU A 213 3.59 -1.38 -9.97
CA GLU A 213 2.82 -0.27 -10.52
C GLU A 213 1.98 0.39 -9.42
N ALA A 214 2.24 1.67 -9.13
CA ALA A 214 1.58 2.47 -8.11
C ALA A 214 1.30 3.92 -8.58
N THR A 215 1.02 4.11 -9.89
CA THR A 215 0.79 5.45 -10.46
C THR A 215 -0.65 5.93 -10.41
N GLY A 216 -1.61 5.01 -10.39
CA GLY A 216 -3.03 5.30 -10.63
C GLY A 216 -3.38 5.49 -12.11
N SER A 217 -2.55 5.02 -13.04
CA SER A 217 -2.80 5.07 -14.49
C SER A 217 -2.79 3.68 -15.10
N GLY A 218 -3.91 3.28 -15.72
CA GLY A 218 -4.02 1.99 -16.40
C GLY A 218 -3.03 1.81 -17.55
N ALA A 219 -2.67 2.88 -18.24
CA ALA A 219 -1.70 2.87 -19.33
C ALA A 219 -0.30 2.39 -18.87
N PHE A 220 0.12 2.79 -17.65
CA PHE A 220 1.41 2.35 -17.10
C PHE A 220 1.48 0.86 -16.80
N GLY A 221 0.36 0.23 -16.46
CA GLY A 221 0.32 -1.23 -16.27
C GLY A 221 0.73 -1.99 -17.53
N TRP A 222 0.25 -1.56 -18.69
CA TRP A 222 0.60 -2.18 -19.97
C TRP A 222 2.03 -1.88 -20.41
N GLN A 223 2.49 -0.65 -20.25
CA GLN A 223 3.90 -0.30 -20.48
C GLN A 223 4.85 -1.11 -19.58
N ALA A 224 4.44 -1.39 -18.35
CA ALA A 224 5.21 -2.23 -17.45
C ALA A 224 5.35 -3.67 -17.96
N ALA A 225 4.30 -4.23 -18.60
CA ALA A 225 4.35 -5.56 -19.20
C ALA A 225 5.33 -5.63 -20.39
N GLU A 226 5.43 -4.55 -21.16
CA GLU A 226 6.39 -4.45 -22.27
C GLU A 226 7.84 -4.49 -21.78
N ILE A 227 8.16 -3.70 -20.75
CA ILE A 227 9.54 -3.44 -20.31
C ILE A 227 10.09 -4.41 -19.27
N VAL A 228 9.24 -5.15 -18.57
CA VAL A 228 9.69 -6.15 -17.60
C VAL A 228 10.57 -7.21 -18.28
N GLY A 229 11.63 -7.64 -17.61
CA GLY A 229 12.60 -8.59 -18.15
C GLY A 229 12.04 -10.00 -18.38
N VAL A 230 12.83 -10.85 -19.01
CA VAL A 230 12.53 -12.29 -19.16
C VAL A 230 12.35 -12.92 -17.78
N ASN A 231 11.31 -13.73 -17.62
CA ASN A 231 10.88 -14.31 -16.34
C ASN A 231 10.49 -13.26 -15.27
N GLY A 232 10.30 -12.01 -15.67
CA GLY A 232 9.95 -10.94 -14.76
C GLY A 232 8.46 -10.91 -14.41
N VAL A 233 8.14 -10.12 -13.38
CA VAL A 233 6.78 -10.02 -12.81
C VAL A 233 6.36 -8.56 -12.66
N VAL A 234 5.18 -8.24 -13.16
CA VAL A 234 4.50 -6.95 -12.93
C VAL A 234 3.40 -7.15 -11.90
N CYS A 235 3.43 -6.37 -10.82
CA CYS A 235 2.37 -6.29 -9.82
C CYS A 235 1.67 -4.94 -9.91
N LEU A 236 0.35 -4.96 -10.19
CA LEU A 236 -0.51 -3.78 -10.26
C LEU A 236 -1.15 -3.54 -8.91
N LEU A 237 -0.88 -2.37 -8.31
CA LEU A 237 -1.45 -1.95 -7.02
C LEU A 237 -2.50 -0.85 -7.17
N SER A 238 -2.51 -0.17 -8.32
CA SER A 238 -3.39 0.98 -8.52
C SER A 238 -4.79 0.55 -8.94
N VAL A 239 -5.82 1.09 -8.23
CA VAL A 239 -7.20 1.05 -8.70
C VAL A 239 -7.46 2.32 -9.51
N THR A 240 -7.84 2.16 -10.78
CA THR A 240 -8.13 3.27 -11.69
C THR A 240 -9.63 3.38 -11.92
N GLY A 241 -10.24 4.49 -11.53
CA GLY A 241 -11.69 4.73 -11.68
C GLY A 241 -12.09 5.41 -13.00
N GLY A 242 -11.20 5.46 -13.99
CA GLY A 242 -11.40 6.17 -15.25
C GLY A 242 -12.05 5.33 -16.35
N LYS A 243 -12.22 5.96 -17.54
CA LYS A 243 -12.67 5.33 -18.79
C LYS A 243 -11.63 5.56 -19.90
N GLU A 244 -10.35 5.64 -19.53
CA GLU A 244 -9.26 5.83 -20.47
C GLU A 244 -9.13 4.59 -21.38
N HIS A 245 -8.95 4.82 -22.65
CA HIS A 245 -8.65 3.78 -23.65
C HIS A 245 -7.26 4.04 -24.19
N ILE A 246 -6.50 2.97 -24.42
CA ILE A 246 -5.19 3.01 -25.06
C ILE A 246 -5.12 1.98 -26.19
N ASP A 247 -4.39 2.30 -27.24
CA ASP A 247 -4.04 1.33 -28.27
C ASP A 247 -2.81 0.54 -27.86
N ILE A 248 -2.86 -0.77 -28.03
CA ILE A 248 -1.78 -1.70 -27.69
C ILE A 248 -1.43 -2.51 -28.93
N ALA A 249 -0.13 -2.64 -29.24
CA ALA A 249 0.39 -3.57 -30.22
C ALA A 249 0.24 -5.02 -29.68
N SER A 250 -0.96 -5.59 -29.80
CA SER A 250 -1.38 -6.80 -29.11
C SER A 250 -0.51 -8.02 -29.44
N ASP A 251 -0.13 -8.20 -30.71
CA ASP A 251 0.67 -9.33 -31.13
C ASP A 251 2.09 -9.23 -30.60
N GLU A 252 2.70 -8.04 -30.64
CA GLU A 252 4.02 -7.78 -30.09
C GLU A 252 4.05 -7.98 -28.57
N LEU A 253 3.02 -7.48 -27.87
CA LEU A 253 2.89 -7.70 -26.43
C LEU A 253 2.71 -9.17 -26.07
N ASN A 254 1.87 -9.90 -26.82
CA ASN A 254 1.66 -11.33 -26.64
C ASN A 254 2.96 -12.12 -26.83
N ASP A 255 3.68 -11.87 -27.92
CA ASP A 255 4.98 -12.53 -28.19
C ASP A 255 5.98 -12.24 -27.08
N ASN A 256 6.05 -10.99 -26.64
CA ASN A 256 6.92 -10.55 -25.53
C ASN A 256 6.59 -11.27 -24.21
N MET A 257 5.29 -11.40 -23.88
CA MET A 257 4.84 -12.10 -22.67
C MET A 257 5.11 -13.61 -22.75
N VAL A 258 4.77 -14.26 -23.87
CA VAL A 258 4.89 -15.71 -24.05
C VAL A 258 6.35 -16.14 -24.12
N LEU A 259 7.12 -15.53 -25.03
CA LEU A 259 8.53 -15.89 -25.22
C LEU A 259 9.41 -15.48 -24.04
N GLY A 260 9.00 -14.44 -23.30
CA GLY A 260 9.69 -13.99 -22.10
C GLY A 260 9.26 -14.70 -20.81
N ASN A 261 8.29 -15.63 -20.82
CA ASN A 261 7.71 -16.23 -19.61
C ASN A 261 7.34 -15.18 -18.54
N LYS A 262 6.83 -14.02 -18.99
CA LYS A 262 6.52 -12.89 -18.12
C LYS A 262 5.16 -13.06 -17.46
N LEU A 263 4.96 -12.39 -16.33
CA LEU A 263 3.71 -12.41 -15.58
C LEU A 263 3.25 -10.99 -15.25
N MET A 264 1.95 -10.79 -15.28
CA MET A 264 1.29 -9.59 -14.76
C MET A 264 0.10 -9.99 -13.90
N PHE A 265 -0.02 -9.41 -12.71
CA PHE A 265 -1.14 -9.67 -11.80
C PHE A 265 -1.53 -8.43 -11.00
N GLY A 266 -2.80 -8.37 -10.58
CA GLY A 266 -3.30 -7.35 -9.67
C GLY A 266 -3.25 -7.80 -8.21
N SER A 267 -3.04 -6.86 -7.29
CA SER A 267 -3.05 -7.12 -5.85
C SER A 267 -3.82 -6.03 -5.12
N VAL A 268 -4.70 -6.44 -4.21
CA VAL A 268 -5.52 -5.54 -3.38
C VAL A 268 -5.62 -6.07 -1.96
N ASN A 269 -5.71 -5.15 -0.98
CA ASN A 269 -5.80 -5.52 0.43
C ASN A 269 -4.58 -6.35 0.91
N SER A 270 -4.58 -6.83 2.15
CA SER A 270 -3.44 -7.53 2.74
C SER A 270 -3.87 -8.62 3.70
N HIS A 271 -3.07 -9.66 3.81
CA HIS A 271 -3.21 -10.70 4.82
C HIS A 271 -2.55 -10.25 6.14
N ARG A 272 -2.98 -10.81 7.27
CA ARG A 272 -2.40 -10.56 8.59
C ARG A 272 -0.86 -10.66 8.59
N SER A 273 -0.31 -11.66 7.91
CA SER A 273 1.14 -11.86 7.84
C SER A 273 1.89 -10.72 7.14
N ASP A 274 1.23 -9.96 6.24
CA ASP A 274 1.83 -8.80 5.58
C ASP A 274 1.99 -7.64 6.57
N PHE A 275 1.00 -7.43 7.44
CA PHE A 275 1.11 -6.48 8.54
C PHE A 275 2.21 -6.89 9.54
N GLU A 276 2.27 -8.16 9.92
CA GLU A 276 3.29 -8.68 10.84
C GLU A 276 4.70 -8.55 10.24
N GLN A 277 4.85 -8.75 8.92
CA GLN A 277 6.11 -8.49 8.22
C GLN A 277 6.44 -7.01 8.21
N GLY A 278 5.45 -6.15 7.94
CA GLY A 278 5.62 -4.69 7.96
C GLY A 278 6.12 -4.16 9.32
N VAL A 279 5.67 -4.72 10.44
CA VAL A 279 6.20 -4.36 11.78
C VAL A 279 7.69 -4.70 11.89
N LYS A 280 8.13 -5.86 11.40
CA LYS A 280 9.55 -6.27 11.40
C LYS A 280 10.37 -5.35 10.51
N ASP A 281 9.86 -5.07 9.32
CA ASP A 281 10.54 -4.23 8.33
C ASP A 281 10.62 -2.77 8.80
N PHE A 282 9.62 -2.24 9.51
CA PHE A 282 9.71 -0.93 10.17
C PHE A 282 10.84 -0.85 11.19
N ALA A 283 10.97 -1.88 12.03
CA ALA A 283 12.06 -1.92 13.01
C ALA A 283 13.43 -1.94 12.33
N GLU A 284 13.60 -2.72 11.27
CA GLU A 284 14.85 -2.78 10.52
C GLU A 284 15.12 -1.50 9.71
N MET A 285 14.11 -0.91 9.08
CA MET A 285 14.23 0.37 8.35
C MET A 285 14.62 1.52 9.30
N THR A 286 13.99 1.60 10.47
CA THR A 286 14.33 2.62 11.48
C THR A 286 15.78 2.49 11.94
N ARG A 287 16.26 1.26 12.09
CA ARG A 287 17.67 0.99 12.43
C ARG A 287 18.62 1.35 11.28
N ARG A 288 18.27 0.99 10.04
CA ARG A 288 19.14 1.13 8.87
C ARG A 288 19.15 2.54 8.30
N TRP A 289 18.00 3.22 8.33
CA TRP A 289 17.80 4.57 7.78
C TRP A 289 17.05 5.46 8.78
N PRO A 290 17.70 5.89 9.87
CA PRO A 290 17.06 6.71 10.89
C PRO A 290 16.39 7.95 10.29
N GLY A 291 15.19 8.25 10.74
CA GLY A 291 14.40 9.41 10.31
C GLY A 291 13.73 9.28 8.94
N ALA A 292 13.94 8.21 8.17
CA ALA A 292 13.34 8.05 6.85
C ALA A 292 11.82 7.89 6.91
N LEU A 293 11.33 6.98 7.79
CA LEU A 293 9.90 6.70 7.93
C LEU A 293 9.15 7.83 8.65
N GLU A 294 9.80 8.50 9.59
CA GLU A 294 9.22 9.65 10.32
C GLU A 294 8.88 10.80 9.37
N ARG A 295 9.75 11.07 8.39
CA ARG A 295 9.53 12.09 7.37
C ARG A 295 8.43 11.73 6.37
N PHE A 296 8.02 10.47 6.35
CA PHE A 296 6.96 10.00 5.47
C PHE A 296 5.61 10.65 5.80
N ILE A 297 5.37 10.92 7.09
CA ILE A 297 4.17 11.63 7.54
C ILE A 297 4.40 13.13 7.33
N THR A 298 4.01 13.61 6.16
CA THR A 298 4.22 15.00 5.73
C THR A 298 3.26 15.99 6.34
N ARG A 299 2.10 15.52 6.82
CA ARG A 299 1.07 16.37 7.44
C ARG A 299 0.43 15.66 8.63
N ARG A 300 0.31 16.39 9.76
CA ARG A 300 -0.49 15.99 10.92
C ARG A 300 -1.56 17.03 11.17
N LEU A 301 -2.82 16.64 11.22
CA LEU A 301 -3.98 17.51 11.35
C LEU A 301 -4.89 17.00 12.47
N ARG A 302 -5.73 17.87 13.01
CA ARG A 302 -6.78 17.49 13.97
C ARG A 302 -8.06 17.09 13.24
N LEU A 303 -8.93 16.33 13.89
CA LEU A 303 -10.20 15.90 13.30
C LEU A 303 -11.07 17.09 12.82
N LYS A 304 -11.03 18.23 13.51
CA LYS A 304 -11.73 19.46 13.08
C LYS A 304 -11.30 19.95 11.70
N ASP A 305 -10.09 19.60 11.26
CA ASP A 305 -9.49 20.00 9.99
C ASP A 305 -9.63 18.90 8.91
N ILE A 306 -10.56 17.95 9.07
CA ILE A 306 -10.75 16.78 8.21
C ILE A 306 -10.92 17.15 6.73
N ARG A 307 -11.57 18.26 6.42
CA ARG A 307 -11.72 18.75 5.04
C ARG A 307 -10.35 18.99 4.39
N SER A 308 -9.44 19.63 5.12
CA SER A 308 -8.07 19.83 4.65
C SER A 308 -7.28 18.53 4.58
N ALA A 309 -7.55 17.56 5.45
CA ALA A 309 -6.93 16.24 5.39
C ALA A 309 -7.30 15.48 4.11
N LEU A 310 -8.53 15.65 3.63
CA LEU A 310 -9.01 15.04 2.39
C LEU A 310 -8.47 15.72 1.11
N GLU A 311 -7.85 16.91 1.22
CA GLU A 311 -7.10 17.49 0.12
C GLU A 311 -5.76 16.77 -0.07
N ARG A 312 -5.21 16.80 -1.29
CA ARG A 312 -3.89 16.26 -1.60
C ARG A 312 -2.96 17.36 -2.11
N PRO A 313 -2.28 18.10 -1.23
CA PRO A 313 -1.29 19.06 -1.67
C PRO A 313 -0.16 18.40 -2.46
N LYS A 314 0.47 19.16 -3.36
CA LYS A 314 1.62 18.68 -4.11
C LYS A 314 2.76 18.29 -3.16
N GLY A 315 3.30 17.08 -3.32
CA GLY A 315 4.40 16.56 -2.49
C GLY A 315 3.94 15.88 -1.20
N ASP A 316 2.61 15.80 -0.92
CA ASP A 316 2.09 15.05 0.22
C ASP A 316 2.28 13.54 0.02
N LEU A 317 2.99 12.89 0.95
CA LEU A 317 3.17 11.43 0.97
C LEU A 317 2.10 10.78 1.84
N LYS A 318 1.95 11.25 3.08
CA LYS A 318 0.93 10.78 4.01
C LYS A 318 0.44 11.93 4.89
N THR A 319 -0.85 12.14 4.85
CA THR A 319 -1.58 12.98 5.81
C THR A 319 -2.14 12.09 6.91
N VAL A 320 -2.00 12.49 8.16
CA VAL A 320 -2.50 11.79 9.35
C VAL A 320 -3.44 12.72 10.12
N VAL A 321 -4.58 12.20 10.55
CA VAL A 321 -5.51 12.85 11.46
C VAL A 321 -5.29 12.31 12.87
N GLU A 322 -5.00 13.22 13.80
CA GLU A 322 -4.83 12.92 15.24
C GLU A 322 -6.18 13.13 15.95
N LEU A 323 -6.64 12.10 16.66
CA LEU A 323 -7.92 12.12 17.37
C LEU A 323 -7.76 12.43 18.84
N VAL A 324 -6.61 12.13 19.44
CA VAL A 324 -6.30 12.42 20.84
C VAL A 324 -5.38 13.63 20.91
N SER A 325 -5.74 14.63 21.75
CA SER A 325 -4.81 15.71 22.10
C SER A 325 -3.66 15.13 22.92
N THR A 326 -2.45 15.24 22.41
CA THR A 326 -1.22 14.96 23.17
C THR A 326 -1.05 15.97 24.29
#